data_124d0aaa2c96c9e583439cd4bfb06bc9
#
_entry.id   124d0aaa2c96c9e583439cd4bfb06bc9
#
_cell.length_a   1.000
_cell.length_b   1.000
_cell.length_c   1.000
_cell.angle_alpha   90.00
_cell.angle_beta   90.00
_cell.angle_gamma   90.00
#
_symmetry.space_group_name_H-M   'P 1'
#
loop_
_entity.id
_entity.type
_entity.pdbx_description
1 polymer ?
#
loop_
_entity_poly.entity_id
_entity_poly.type
_entity_poly.pdbx_seq_one_letter_code
_entity_poly.pdbx_strand_id
1 'polypeptide(L)'
;LITFHPETGLSCGSADSQMVELLAALEQVDAQLIFTMPNADVGGRVIFKLINEFVAANRDRACAHVSLGQTAYLSALALSVGVVGNSSSGLIEAPAYGVGTVNIGNRQSGRLKASSVIDCVPDRDEIKRAIATLLSPGTQQRNQSGINNPYGAGGAARRAATIIEEWQPKLGNKTFFDLDLVSSDLGRVCA
;
A
#
# COMPACT_ATOMS: atom_id res chain seq x y z
N LEU A 1 -4.04 -4.17 10.23
CA LEU A 1 -3.05 -4.90 9.42
C LEU A 1 -1.92 -3.96 9.02
N ILE A 2 -0.67 -4.33 9.30
CA ILE A 2 0.50 -3.47 9.10
C ILE A 2 1.44 -4.11 8.09
N THR A 3 1.83 -3.35 7.04
CA THR A 3 2.80 -3.78 6.04
C THR A 3 3.67 -2.60 5.64
N PHE A 4 4.93 -2.63 6.03
CA PHE A 4 5.88 -1.56 5.74
C PHE A 4 7.12 -2.09 5.03
N HIS A 5 7.43 -1.51 3.88
CA HIS A 5 8.58 -1.88 3.06
C HIS A 5 9.64 -0.78 3.09
N PRO A 6 10.92 -1.12 2.90
CA PRO A 6 11.95 -0.11 2.71
C PRO A 6 11.60 0.84 1.57
N GLU A 7 11.85 2.12 1.76
CA GLU A 7 11.78 3.12 0.70
C GLU A 7 13.21 3.46 0.27
N THR A 8 13.50 3.33 -1.02
CA THR A 8 14.85 3.49 -1.58
C THR A 8 15.13 4.88 -2.16
N GLY A 9 14.21 5.83 -1.98
CA GLY A 9 14.33 7.20 -2.46
C GLY A 9 15.25 8.08 -1.60
N LEU A 10 15.99 8.99 -2.23
CA LEU A 10 16.96 9.89 -1.56
C LEU A 10 16.34 10.93 -0.61
N SER A 11 15.01 11.09 -0.59
CA SER A 11 14.33 12.23 0.07
C SER A 11 13.64 11.90 1.40
N CYS A 12 13.62 10.65 1.86
CA CYS A 12 12.72 10.23 2.93
C CYS A 12 13.39 9.74 4.23
N GLY A 13 14.69 9.97 4.42
CA GLY A 13 15.41 9.38 5.55
C GLY A 13 15.67 7.87 5.36
N SER A 14 16.32 7.23 6.34
CA SER A 14 16.59 5.80 6.27
C SER A 14 15.34 4.97 6.59
N ALA A 15 15.24 3.77 6.01
CA ALA A 15 14.10 2.87 6.20
C ALA A 15 13.89 2.48 7.68
N ASP A 16 14.96 2.41 8.45
CA ASP A 16 14.96 2.16 9.88
C ASP A 16 14.35 3.34 10.66
N SER A 17 14.70 4.59 10.34
CA SER A 17 14.13 5.75 11.02
C SER A 17 12.62 5.85 10.80
N GLN A 18 12.14 5.61 9.58
CA GLN A 18 10.71 5.61 9.29
C GLN A 18 9.97 4.49 10.04
N MET A 19 10.59 3.30 10.14
CA MET A 19 10.02 2.19 10.89
C MET A 19 9.96 2.48 12.39
N VAL A 20 10.98 3.12 12.96
CA VAL A 20 10.97 3.54 14.37
C VAL A 20 9.82 4.50 14.66
N GLU A 21 9.57 5.49 13.79
CA GLU A 21 8.45 6.42 13.94
C GLU A 21 7.10 5.69 13.86
N LEU A 22 6.94 4.74 12.93
CA LEU A 22 5.73 3.92 12.84
C LEU A 22 5.50 3.10 14.12
N LEU A 23 6.51 2.40 14.61
CA LEU A 23 6.38 1.58 15.82
C LEU A 23 6.06 2.43 17.05
N ALA A 24 6.71 3.59 17.19
CA ALA A 24 6.43 4.53 18.27
C ALA A 24 4.98 5.09 18.23
N ALA A 25 4.42 5.29 17.03
CA ALA A 25 3.02 5.65 16.87
C ALA A 25 2.10 4.49 17.29
N LEU A 26 2.43 3.26 16.90
CA LEU A 26 1.63 2.06 17.20
C LEU A 26 1.64 1.68 18.69
N GLU A 27 2.67 2.06 19.46
CA GLU A 27 2.68 1.86 20.92
C GLU A 27 1.50 2.53 21.62
N GLN A 28 0.98 3.61 21.06
CA GLN A 28 -0.11 4.39 21.62
C GLN A 28 -1.50 4.04 21.05
N VAL A 29 -1.57 3.03 20.21
CA VAL A 29 -2.82 2.58 19.57
C VAL A 29 -3.37 1.39 20.34
N ASP A 30 -4.59 1.50 20.84
CA ASP A 30 -5.31 0.40 21.49
C ASP A 30 -6.01 -0.46 20.42
N ALA A 31 -5.26 -1.43 19.88
CA ALA A 31 -5.75 -2.36 18.86
C ALA A 31 -4.87 -3.62 18.79
N GLN A 32 -5.43 -4.69 18.23
CA GLN A 32 -4.68 -5.87 17.82
C GLN A 32 -3.89 -5.57 16.53
N LEU A 33 -2.62 -5.90 16.50
CA LEU A 33 -1.70 -5.57 15.44
C LEU A 33 -1.19 -6.83 14.74
N ILE A 34 -1.46 -6.94 13.44
CA ILE A 34 -0.94 -8.03 12.61
C ILE A 34 0.06 -7.44 11.62
N PHE A 35 1.32 -7.82 11.76
CA PHE A 35 2.37 -7.40 10.84
C PHE A 35 2.60 -8.46 9.76
N THR A 36 2.77 -8.01 8.53
CA THR A 36 3.42 -8.81 7.48
C THR A 36 4.83 -8.26 7.25
N MET A 37 5.78 -9.17 7.06
CA MET A 37 7.18 -8.78 6.93
C MET A 37 7.46 -8.03 5.61
N PRO A 38 8.48 -7.17 5.60
CA PRO A 38 8.89 -6.47 4.39
C PRO A 38 9.40 -7.45 3.32
N ASN A 39 9.40 -6.97 2.07
CA ASN A 39 10.08 -7.65 0.98
C ASN A 39 11.62 -7.66 1.19
N ALA A 40 12.33 -8.40 0.33
CA ALA A 40 13.78 -8.60 0.42
C ALA A 40 14.62 -7.40 -0.06
N ASP A 41 14.04 -6.21 -0.20
CA ASP A 41 14.74 -5.00 -0.62
C ASP A 41 15.82 -4.57 0.39
N VAL A 42 16.73 -3.72 -0.07
CA VAL A 42 17.77 -3.12 0.78
C VAL A 42 17.11 -2.40 1.97
N GLY A 43 17.56 -2.71 3.20
CA GLY A 43 16.93 -2.20 4.42
C GLY A 43 15.83 -3.11 5.02
N GLY A 44 15.34 -4.11 4.28
CA GLY A 44 14.31 -5.03 4.78
C GLY A 44 14.71 -5.80 6.03
N ARG A 45 15.99 -6.16 6.18
CA ARG A 45 16.52 -6.88 7.37
C ARG A 45 16.40 -6.05 8.65
N VAL A 46 16.62 -4.74 8.57
CA VAL A 46 16.52 -3.85 9.73
C VAL A 46 15.05 -3.73 10.15
N ILE A 47 14.14 -3.51 9.20
CA ILE A 47 12.70 -3.48 9.47
C ILE A 47 12.23 -4.80 10.08
N PHE A 48 12.67 -5.93 9.53
CA PHE A 48 12.37 -7.27 10.07
C PHE A 48 12.77 -7.41 11.54
N LYS A 49 13.98 -6.96 11.89
CA LYS A 49 14.47 -6.97 13.27
C LYS A 49 13.62 -6.09 14.19
N LEU A 50 13.34 -4.85 13.79
CA LEU A 50 12.53 -3.91 14.56
C LEU A 50 11.10 -4.42 14.80
N ILE A 51 10.45 -5.02 13.80
CA ILE A 51 9.13 -5.65 13.95
C ILE A 51 9.18 -6.78 14.99
N ASN A 52 10.18 -7.66 14.92
CA ASN A 52 10.28 -8.78 15.87
C ASN A 52 10.53 -8.30 17.31
N GLU A 53 11.34 -7.27 17.50
CA GLU A 53 11.57 -6.65 18.81
C GLU A 53 10.28 -6.04 19.37
N PHE A 54 9.54 -5.31 18.54
CA PHE A 54 8.25 -4.73 18.91
C PHE A 54 7.23 -5.81 19.29
N VAL A 55 7.09 -6.85 18.47
CA VAL A 55 6.16 -7.97 18.74
C VAL A 55 6.56 -8.71 19.99
N ALA A 56 7.85 -8.93 20.25
CA ALA A 56 8.33 -9.57 21.46
C ALA A 56 7.98 -8.79 22.74
N ALA A 57 7.95 -7.45 22.65
CA ALA A 57 7.56 -6.56 23.74
C ALA A 57 6.03 -6.41 23.89
N ASN A 58 5.23 -6.75 22.86
CA ASN A 58 3.78 -6.53 22.80
C ASN A 58 3.02 -7.83 22.46
N ARG A 59 3.38 -8.97 23.05
CA ARG A 59 2.85 -10.31 22.71
C ARG A 59 1.34 -10.48 22.94
N ASP A 60 0.77 -9.69 23.78
CA ASP A 60 -0.66 -9.67 24.13
C ASP A 60 -1.52 -9.09 23.01
N ARG A 61 -0.95 -8.22 22.14
CA ARG A 61 -1.69 -7.49 21.11
C ARG A 61 -1.04 -7.47 19.74
N ALA A 62 0.17 -7.99 19.57
CA ALA A 62 0.90 -7.94 18.30
C ALA A 62 1.41 -9.31 17.88
N CYS A 63 1.26 -9.63 16.60
CA CYS A 63 1.89 -10.78 15.96
C CYS A 63 2.50 -10.39 14.60
N ALA A 64 3.45 -11.19 14.14
CA ALA A 64 4.10 -10.98 12.85
C ALA A 64 4.22 -12.29 12.07
N HIS A 65 3.97 -12.20 10.77
CA HIS A 65 4.05 -13.31 9.85
C HIS A 65 4.98 -12.94 8.67
N VAL A 66 5.85 -13.85 8.29
CA VAL A 66 6.73 -13.64 7.11
C VAL A 66 5.87 -13.47 5.85
N SER A 67 4.85 -14.31 5.71
CA SER A 67 3.82 -14.21 4.68
C SER A 67 2.58 -14.94 5.17
N LEU A 68 1.42 -14.35 4.92
CA LEU A 68 0.13 -15.00 5.15
C LEU A 68 -0.34 -15.81 3.95
N GLY A 69 0.30 -15.65 2.79
CA GLY A 69 -0.26 -16.10 1.52
C GLY A 69 -1.53 -15.30 1.15
N GLN A 70 -2.00 -15.46 -0.07
CA GLN A 70 -3.09 -14.62 -0.61
C GLN A 70 -4.39 -14.76 0.18
N THR A 71 -4.85 -15.99 0.40
CA THR A 71 -6.16 -16.23 1.02
C THR A 71 -6.22 -15.72 2.45
N ALA A 72 -5.24 -16.06 3.30
CA ALA A 72 -5.22 -15.60 4.68
C ALA A 72 -4.97 -14.09 4.79
N TYR A 73 -4.14 -13.52 3.90
CA TYR A 73 -3.93 -12.07 3.84
C TYR A 73 -5.23 -11.31 3.54
N LEU A 74 -5.95 -11.72 2.49
CA LEU A 74 -7.22 -11.07 2.13
C LEU A 74 -8.31 -11.28 3.18
N SER A 75 -8.31 -12.43 3.87
CA SER A 75 -9.21 -12.67 5.01
C SER A 75 -8.88 -11.76 6.20
N ALA A 76 -7.61 -11.64 6.55
CA ALA A 76 -7.16 -10.70 7.59
C ALA A 76 -7.48 -9.25 7.22
N LEU A 77 -7.29 -8.87 5.95
CA LEU A 77 -7.65 -7.56 5.43
C LEU A 77 -9.15 -7.29 5.59
N ALA A 78 -10.01 -8.22 5.16
CA ALA A 78 -11.46 -8.08 5.25
C ALA A 78 -11.99 -7.93 6.70
N LEU A 79 -11.27 -8.50 7.66
CA LEU A 79 -11.60 -8.43 9.08
C LEU A 79 -10.91 -7.27 9.82
N SER A 80 -10.01 -6.56 9.15
CA SER A 80 -9.27 -5.45 9.75
C SER A 80 -10.10 -4.17 9.78
N VAL A 81 -9.95 -3.39 10.83
CA VAL A 81 -10.50 -2.03 10.92
C VAL A 81 -9.69 -1.02 10.08
N GLY A 82 -8.49 -1.38 9.65
CA GLY A 82 -7.65 -0.53 8.82
C GLY A 82 -6.32 -1.16 8.44
N VAL A 83 -5.71 -0.58 7.42
CA VAL A 83 -4.36 -0.91 6.95
C VAL A 83 -3.43 0.26 7.27
N VAL A 84 -2.22 -0.02 7.74
CA VAL A 84 -1.20 1.00 8.03
C VAL A 84 0.12 0.59 7.40
N GLY A 85 0.77 1.51 6.69
CA GLY A 85 2.08 1.28 6.10
C GLY A 85 2.22 1.89 4.72
N ASN A 86 3.07 1.30 3.88
CA ASN A 86 3.36 1.79 2.54
C ASN A 86 3.25 0.72 1.45
N SER A 87 2.49 -0.34 1.73
CA SER A 87 2.21 -1.39 0.74
C SER A 87 1.19 -0.94 -0.30
N SER A 88 1.37 -1.38 -1.55
CA SER A 88 0.36 -1.16 -2.60
C SER A 88 -0.98 -1.83 -2.31
N SER A 89 -0.99 -2.86 -1.48
CA SER A 89 -2.22 -3.53 -1.04
C SER A 89 -3.20 -2.56 -0.36
N GLY A 90 -2.69 -1.60 0.42
CA GLY A 90 -3.52 -0.55 1.02
C GLY A 90 -4.24 0.34 0.01
N LEU A 91 -3.69 0.48 -1.21
CA LEU A 91 -4.29 1.29 -2.27
C LEU A 91 -5.19 0.46 -3.20
N ILE A 92 -4.83 -0.80 -3.45
CA ILE A 92 -5.43 -1.63 -4.49
C ILE A 92 -6.48 -2.57 -3.90
N GLU A 93 -6.10 -3.35 -2.87
CA GLU A 93 -6.98 -4.36 -2.28
C GLU A 93 -7.88 -3.79 -1.17
N ALA A 94 -7.34 -3.01 -0.24
CA ALA A 94 -8.09 -2.52 0.91
C ALA A 94 -9.40 -1.80 0.54
N PRO A 95 -9.44 -0.92 -0.47
CA PRO A 95 -10.68 -0.28 -0.89
C PRO A 95 -11.76 -1.26 -1.37
N ALA A 96 -11.37 -2.39 -1.97
CA ALA A 96 -12.32 -3.41 -2.44
C ALA A 96 -13.02 -4.15 -1.30
N TYR A 97 -12.44 -4.12 -0.10
CA TYR A 97 -13.00 -4.71 1.13
C TYR A 97 -13.65 -3.68 2.05
N GLY A 98 -13.78 -2.43 1.62
CA GLY A 98 -14.33 -1.37 2.46
C GLY A 98 -13.41 -0.92 3.58
N VAL A 99 -12.12 -1.24 3.49
CA VAL A 99 -11.11 -0.97 4.52
C VAL A 99 -10.30 0.28 4.17
N GLY A 100 -10.20 1.18 5.13
CA GLY A 100 -9.39 2.39 4.97
C GLY A 100 -7.90 2.12 5.19
N THR A 101 -7.07 3.03 4.69
CA THR A 101 -5.61 2.89 4.74
C THR A 101 -4.94 4.17 5.20
N VAL A 102 -3.99 4.07 6.12
CA VAL A 102 -2.96 5.09 6.37
C VAL A 102 -1.75 4.74 5.51
N ASN A 103 -1.50 5.56 4.48
CA ASN A 103 -0.35 5.41 3.59
C ASN A 103 0.78 6.33 4.04
N ILE A 104 1.90 5.73 4.45
CA ILE A 104 3.03 6.43 5.04
C ILE A 104 4.12 6.66 4.00
N GLY A 105 4.57 7.89 3.86
CA GLY A 105 5.67 8.26 2.98
C GLY A 105 5.30 8.29 1.50
N ASN A 106 6.31 8.25 0.64
CA ASN A 106 6.19 8.53 -0.78
C ASN A 106 6.28 7.30 -1.69
N ARG A 107 6.42 6.09 -1.12
CA ARG A 107 6.57 4.85 -1.90
C ARG A 107 5.45 4.63 -2.91
N GLN A 108 4.26 5.14 -2.62
CA GLN A 108 3.08 5.01 -3.47
C GLN A 108 2.75 6.28 -4.27
N SER A 109 3.68 7.24 -4.35
CA SER A 109 3.49 8.48 -5.13
C SER A 109 3.17 8.19 -6.59
N GLY A 110 2.29 8.99 -7.18
CA GLY A 110 1.86 8.86 -8.58
C GLY A 110 0.82 7.75 -8.82
N ARG A 111 0.47 6.93 -7.83
CA ARG A 111 -0.59 5.92 -7.96
C ARG A 111 -1.96 6.52 -7.68
N LEU A 112 -2.98 5.99 -8.35
CA LEU A 112 -4.37 6.31 -8.04
C LEU A 112 -4.70 5.88 -6.61
N LYS A 113 -5.51 6.67 -5.92
CA LYS A 113 -5.92 6.42 -4.54
C LYS A 113 -7.44 6.56 -4.41
N ALA A 114 -8.02 5.64 -3.64
CA ALA A 114 -9.41 5.76 -3.22
C ALA A 114 -9.57 6.83 -2.13
N SER A 115 -10.78 7.32 -1.92
CA SER A 115 -11.11 8.30 -0.87
C SER A 115 -10.89 7.79 0.56
N SER A 116 -10.69 6.49 0.74
CA SER A 116 -10.38 5.82 2.01
C SER A 116 -8.90 5.83 2.38
N VAL A 117 -8.03 6.36 1.52
CA VAL A 117 -6.58 6.46 1.76
C VAL A 117 -6.26 7.80 2.41
N ILE A 118 -5.59 7.74 3.54
CA ILE A 118 -5.09 8.89 4.30
C ILE A 118 -3.57 8.88 4.16
N ASP A 119 -3.01 9.87 3.47
CA ASP A 119 -1.57 10.03 3.35
C ASP A 119 -0.99 10.75 4.57
N CYS A 120 0.17 10.31 5.04
CA CYS A 120 0.95 11.03 6.04
C CYS A 120 2.45 10.88 5.80
N VAL A 121 3.23 11.80 6.34
CA VAL A 121 4.69 11.68 6.37
C VAL A 121 5.12 10.66 7.43
N PRO A 122 6.33 10.08 7.33
CA PRO A 122 6.85 9.11 8.30
C PRO A 122 7.34 9.81 9.58
N ASP A 123 6.41 10.42 10.29
CA ASP A 123 6.56 11.09 11.57
C ASP A 123 5.55 10.51 12.56
N ARG A 124 5.99 10.23 13.77
CA ARG A 124 5.18 9.57 14.80
C ARG A 124 3.84 10.27 15.06
N ASP A 125 3.84 11.58 15.19
CA ASP A 125 2.64 12.33 15.55
C ASP A 125 1.68 12.45 14.36
N GLU A 126 2.21 12.56 13.13
CA GLU A 126 1.43 12.51 11.89
C GLU A 126 0.80 11.13 11.69
N ILE A 127 1.57 10.05 11.86
CA ILE A 127 1.07 8.67 11.78
C ILE A 127 -0.02 8.44 12.83
N LYS A 128 0.19 8.87 14.06
CA LYS A 128 -0.81 8.75 15.14
C LYS A 128 -2.11 9.50 14.80
N ARG A 129 -2.02 10.73 14.28
CA ARG A 129 -3.19 11.50 13.86
C ARG A 129 -3.94 10.82 12.71
N ALA A 130 -3.20 10.30 11.73
CA ALA A 130 -3.78 9.57 10.61
C ALA A 130 -4.49 8.28 11.07
N ILE A 131 -3.89 7.51 11.98
CA ILE A 131 -4.51 6.32 12.58
C ILE A 131 -5.77 6.70 13.38
N ALA A 132 -5.73 7.74 14.20
CA ALA A 132 -6.89 8.22 14.93
C ALA A 132 -8.04 8.63 13.98
N THR A 133 -7.72 9.28 12.87
CA THR A 133 -8.69 9.61 11.82
C THR A 133 -9.26 8.36 11.16
N LEU A 134 -8.41 7.39 10.82
CA LEU A 134 -8.81 6.10 10.24
C LEU A 134 -9.79 5.35 11.16
N LEU A 135 -9.49 5.30 12.46
CA LEU A 135 -10.29 4.57 13.44
C LEU A 135 -11.53 5.34 13.92
N SER A 136 -11.71 6.60 13.53
CA SER A 136 -12.86 7.40 13.93
C SER A 136 -14.18 6.79 13.41
N PRO A 137 -15.28 6.81 14.21
CA PRO A 137 -16.55 6.23 13.80
C PRO A 137 -17.08 6.79 12.47
N GLY A 138 -16.89 8.08 12.22
CA GLY A 138 -17.33 8.71 10.98
C GLY A 138 -16.55 8.21 9.74
N THR A 139 -15.26 7.93 9.88
CA THR A 139 -14.45 7.36 8.80
C THR A 139 -14.84 5.90 8.57
N GLN A 140 -15.00 5.11 9.63
CA GLN A 140 -15.41 3.71 9.54
C GLN A 140 -16.78 3.57 8.85
N GLN A 141 -17.75 4.39 9.23
CA GLN A 141 -19.06 4.39 8.62
C GLN A 141 -19.03 4.77 7.12
N ARG A 142 -18.24 5.79 6.75
CA ARG A 142 -18.04 6.15 5.33
C ARG A 142 -17.46 5.01 4.51
N ASN A 143 -16.44 4.34 5.03
CA ASN A 143 -15.80 3.23 4.33
C ASN A 143 -16.77 2.06 4.14
N GLN A 144 -17.57 1.74 5.15
CA GLN A 144 -18.61 0.70 5.07
C GLN A 144 -19.74 1.05 4.11
N SER A 145 -20.06 2.34 3.92
CA SER A 145 -21.09 2.80 2.98
C SER A 145 -20.69 2.65 1.51
N GLY A 146 -19.44 2.35 1.23
CA GLY A 146 -18.89 2.10 -0.09
C GLY A 146 -17.75 3.04 -0.46
N ILE A 147 -16.66 2.45 -0.90
CA ILE A 147 -15.46 3.16 -1.36
C ILE A 147 -15.42 3.13 -2.89
N ASN A 148 -15.27 4.29 -3.51
CA ASN A 148 -14.99 4.35 -4.94
C ASN A 148 -13.54 3.89 -5.17
N ASN A 149 -13.37 2.64 -5.60
CA ASN A 149 -12.08 2.04 -5.88
C ASN A 149 -11.65 2.35 -7.32
N PRO A 150 -10.60 3.18 -7.55
CA PRO A 150 -10.14 3.52 -8.90
C PRO A 150 -9.57 2.30 -9.65
N TYR A 151 -9.27 1.20 -8.96
CA TYR A 151 -8.81 -0.06 -9.56
C TYR A 151 -9.96 -0.98 -9.98
N GLY A 152 -11.21 -0.55 -9.80
CA GLY A 152 -12.42 -1.23 -10.27
C GLY A 152 -12.99 -2.23 -9.26
N ALA A 153 -14.05 -2.93 -9.70
CA ALA A 153 -14.88 -3.82 -8.90
C ALA A 153 -14.59 -5.32 -9.15
N GLY A 154 -13.43 -5.66 -9.69
CA GLY A 154 -13.07 -7.05 -10.02
C GLY A 154 -13.47 -7.47 -11.45
N GLY A 155 -13.36 -8.77 -11.74
CA GLY A 155 -13.72 -9.35 -13.05
C GLY A 155 -12.71 -9.12 -14.18
N ALA A 156 -11.52 -8.53 -13.90
CA ALA A 156 -10.50 -8.24 -14.93
C ALA A 156 -10.05 -9.52 -15.67
N ALA A 157 -9.82 -10.61 -14.95
CA ALA A 157 -9.39 -11.88 -15.57
C ALA A 157 -10.43 -12.42 -16.57
N ARG A 158 -11.74 -12.34 -16.24
CA ARG A 158 -12.80 -12.76 -17.15
C ARG A 158 -12.83 -11.90 -18.41
N ARG A 159 -12.78 -10.56 -18.25
CA ARG A 159 -12.72 -9.64 -19.40
C ARG A 159 -11.49 -9.88 -20.26
N ALA A 160 -10.33 -10.11 -19.66
CA ALA A 160 -9.12 -10.44 -20.39
C ALA A 160 -9.25 -11.77 -21.16
N ALA A 161 -9.81 -12.81 -20.55
CA ALA A 161 -10.06 -14.08 -21.20
C ALA A 161 -10.99 -13.92 -22.42
N THR A 162 -12.11 -13.23 -22.26
CA THR A 162 -13.02 -12.94 -23.37
C THR A 162 -12.33 -12.19 -24.52
N ILE A 163 -11.54 -11.17 -24.20
CA ILE A 163 -10.78 -10.44 -25.23
C ILE A 163 -9.79 -11.35 -25.95
N ILE A 164 -9.09 -12.24 -25.22
CA ILE A 164 -8.14 -13.18 -25.82
C ILE A 164 -8.85 -14.20 -26.69
N GLU A 165 -9.99 -14.73 -26.27
CA GLU A 165 -10.81 -15.69 -27.03
C GLU A 165 -11.35 -15.07 -28.32
N GLU A 166 -11.78 -13.82 -28.28
CA GLU A 166 -12.32 -13.08 -29.43
C GLU A 166 -11.23 -12.48 -30.32
N TRP A 167 -10.00 -12.38 -29.82
CA TRP A 167 -8.91 -11.75 -30.54
C TRP A 167 -8.40 -12.61 -31.69
N GLN A 168 -8.49 -12.09 -32.89
CA GLN A 168 -7.89 -12.71 -34.07
C GLN A 168 -6.55 -12.03 -34.39
N PRO A 169 -5.43 -12.77 -34.35
CA PRO A 169 -4.14 -12.21 -34.68
C PRO A 169 -4.12 -11.72 -36.12
N LYS A 170 -3.74 -10.48 -36.33
CA LYS A 170 -3.39 -10.02 -37.69
C LYS A 170 -2.12 -10.74 -38.10
N LEU A 171 -2.25 -11.68 -39.06
CA LEU A 171 -1.10 -12.33 -39.66
C LEU A 171 -0.34 -11.30 -40.48
N GLY A 172 0.87 -10.97 -40.07
CA GLY A 172 1.75 -10.02 -40.77
C GLY A 172 2.99 -9.71 -39.94
N ASN A 173 4.01 -9.18 -40.59
CA ASN A 173 5.19 -8.73 -39.89
C ASN A 173 4.84 -7.51 -39.03
N LYS A 174 5.33 -7.50 -37.81
CA LYS A 174 5.20 -6.35 -36.93
C LYS A 174 5.91 -5.15 -37.53
N THR A 175 5.19 -4.11 -37.87
CA THR A 175 5.78 -2.84 -38.34
C THR A 175 6.25 -2.02 -37.15
N PHE A 176 7.33 -1.28 -37.37
CA PHE A 176 7.82 -0.31 -36.39
C PHE A 176 6.80 0.83 -36.28
N PHE A 177 6.51 1.28 -35.07
CA PHE A 177 5.66 2.44 -34.86
C PHE A 177 6.57 3.64 -34.55
N ASP A 178 6.65 4.57 -35.46
CA ASP A 178 7.36 5.83 -35.25
C ASP A 178 6.45 6.80 -34.48
N LEU A 179 6.96 7.32 -33.36
CA LEU A 179 6.29 8.41 -32.65
C LEU A 179 6.57 9.72 -33.45
N ASP A 180 5.51 10.41 -33.83
CA ASP A 180 5.62 11.78 -34.34
C ASP A 180 6.11 12.70 -33.21
N LEU A 181 7.43 12.81 -33.08
CA LEU A 181 8.04 13.78 -32.17
C LEU A 181 7.85 15.16 -32.79
N VAL A 182 6.85 15.90 -32.34
CA VAL A 182 6.68 17.30 -32.68
C VAL A 182 7.93 18.04 -32.17
N SER A 183 8.64 18.73 -33.04
CA SER A 183 9.92 19.40 -32.78
C SER A 183 9.92 20.46 -31.65
N SER A 184 8.78 20.72 -31.03
CA SER A 184 8.62 21.64 -29.89
C SER A 184 9.03 21.05 -28.52
N ASP A 185 9.21 19.72 -28.41
CA ASP A 185 9.51 19.09 -27.10
C ASP A 185 11.00 18.81 -26.87
N LEU A 186 11.84 18.95 -27.88
CA LEU A 186 13.30 18.75 -27.77
C LEU A 186 14.04 19.89 -27.03
N GLY A 187 13.39 21.03 -26.80
CA GLY A 187 13.98 22.18 -26.11
C GLY A 187 13.94 22.16 -24.58
N ARG A 188 13.27 21.17 -23.93
CA ARG A 188 13.06 21.17 -22.48
C ARG A 188 13.83 20.10 -21.70
N VAL A 189 14.65 19.30 -22.36
CA VAL A 189 15.37 18.18 -21.70
C VAL A 189 16.84 18.52 -21.40
N CYS A 190 17.33 19.67 -21.82
CA CYS A 190 18.70 20.11 -21.54
C CYS A 190 18.70 21.55 -20.98
N ALA A 191 18.24 21.74 -19.76
CA ALA A 191 18.52 22.93 -18.94
C ALA A 191 18.54 22.53 -17.46
#